data_9667c6be77f05921fc55b759094890c1
#
_entry.id   9667c6be77f05921fc55b759094890c1
#
_cell.length_a   1.000
_cell.length_b   1.000
_cell.length_c   1.000
_cell.angle_alpha   90.00
_cell.angle_beta   90.00
_cell.angle_gamma   90.00
#
_symmetry.space_group_name_H-M   'P 1'
#
loop_
_entity.id
_entity.type
_entity.pdbx_description
1 polymer ?
#
loop_
_entity_poly.entity_id
_entity_poly.type
_entity_poly.pdbx_seq_one_letter_code
_entity_poly.pdbx_strand_id
1 'polypeptide(L)'
;WHEAETQKVLERYGLGGIKKPDLSKLHFVQMDEFYPISPKQHNSFYHYVNENFIKGFGLGPKRALFINCDDIKLYDNKSFNEIFPDFKIDLSLRYRQAENERERAQQQSLFMIDDWCSRYEDKIKAKGDIGFLVSTLGSDGRIAFNISGTSHHSNTELRQTNFATQADAASS
;
A
#
# COMPACT_ATOMS: atom_id res chain seq x y z
N TRP A 1 -11.43 2.87 18.16
CA TRP A 1 -11.32 3.97 19.13
C TRP A 1 -11.94 3.53 20.44
N HIS A 2 -11.11 3.13 21.40
CA HIS A 2 -11.54 2.86 22.76
C HIS A 2 -11.65 4.20 23.50
N GLU A 3 -12.83 4.77 23.52
CA GLU A 3 -13.06 6.13 24.04
C GLU A 3 -12.56 6.28 25.48
N ALA A 4 -12.78 5.28 26.32
CA ALA A 4 -12.34 5.30 27.72
C ALA A 4 -10.80 5.28 27.89
N GLU A 5 -10.08 4.54 27.07
CA GLU A 5 -8.61 4.51 27.10
C GLU A 5 -8.01 5.79 26.53
N THR A 6 -8.61 6.29 25.45
CA THR A 6 -8.20 7.57 24.86
C THR A 6 -8.42 8.72 25.83
N GLN A 7 -9.54 8.77 26.53
CA GLN A 7 -9.80 9.80 27.54
C GLN A 7 -8.77 9.75 28.69
N LYS A 8 -8.42 8.56 29.16
CA LYS A 8 -7.35 8.39 30.17
C LYS A 8 -6.00 8.93 29.68
N VAL A 9 -5.66 8.68 28.45
CA VAL A 9 -4.42 9.19 27.84
C VAL A 9 -4.47 10.71 27.71
N LEU A 10 -5.57 11.26 27.23
CA LEU A 10 -5.76 12.70 27.11
C LEU A 10 -5.72 13.40 28.46
N GLU A 11 -6.37 12.85 29.51
CA GLU A 11 -6.31 13.36 30.87
C GLU A 11 -4.88 13.39 31.42
N ARG A 12 -4.11 12.33 31.15
CA ARG A 12 -2.69 12.22 31.58
C ARG A 12 -1.82 13.35 31.01
N TYR A 13 -2.15 13.83 29.83
CA TYR A 13 -1.45 14.94 29.16
C TYR A 13 -2.13 16.30 29.34
N GLY A 14 -3.09 16.41 30.29
CA GLY A 14 -3.81 17.66 30.51
C GLY A 14 -4.77 18.07 29.42
N LEU A 15 -5.11 17.12 28.53
CA LEU A 15 -5.98 17.31 27.39
C LEU A 15 -7.38 16.72 27.59
N GLY A 16 -7.74 16.47 28.88
CA GLY A 16 -9.07 15.99 29.27
C GLY A 16 -10.15 16.95 28.79
N GLY A 17 -11.23 16.40 28.24
CA GLY A 17 -12.33 17.20 27.71
C GLY A 17 -12.23 17.54 26.21
N ILE A 18 -11.15 17.18 25.56
CA ILE A 18 -11.09 17.25 24.07
C ILE A 18 -12.11 16.29 23.47
N LYS A 19 -13.04 16.83 22.72
CA LYS A 19 -14.05 16.04 21.99
C LYS A 19 -13.38 15.28 20.84
N LYS A 20 -13.98 14.12 20.49
CA LYS A 20 -13.59 13.37 19.29
C LYS A 20 -13.51 14.32 18.09
N PRO A 21 -12.40 14.37 17.36
CA PRO A 21 -12.27 15.25 16.20
C PRO A 21 -13.28 14.90 15.12
N ASP A 22 -13.77 15.90 14.43
CA ASP A 22 -14.58 15.69 13.22
C ASP A 22 -13.69 15.27 12.06
N LEU A 23 -13.76 13.99 11.71
CA LEU A 23 -13.03 13.39 10.59
C LEU A 23 -13.83 13.41 9.28
N SER A 24 -14.95 14.13 9.24
CA SER A 24 -15.84 14.14 8.07
C SER A 24 -15.19 14.63 6.78
N LYS A 25 -14.11 15.40 6.87
CA LYS A 25 -13.33 15.90 5.72
C LYS A 25 -12.04 15.12 5.46
N LEU A 26 -11.70 14.15 6.33
CA LEU A 26 -10.49 13.36 6.17
C LEU A 26 -10.60 12.42 4.99
N HIS A 27 -9.59 12.42 4.12
CA HIS A 27 -9.36 11.40 3.10
C HIS A 27 -8.20 10.52 3.55
N PHE A 28 -8.39 9.21 3.46
CA PHE A 28 -7.36 8.22 3.78
C PHE A 28 -6.73 7.72 2.48
N VAL A 29 -5.42 7.61 2.47
CA VAL A 29 -4.64 7.04 1.36
C VAL A 29 -3.77 5.93 1.92
N GLN A 30 -3.89 4.72 1.39
CA GLN A 30 -3.03 3.60 1.73
C GLN A 30 -1.68 3.80 1.05
N MET A 31 -0.58 3.64 1.81
CA MET A 31 0.77 3.94 1.34
C MET A 31 1.40 2.78 0.57
N ASP A 32 1.20 1.55 1.04
CA ASP A 32 1.84 0.37 0.49
C ASP A 32 0.97 -0.89 0.61
N GLU A 33 1.29 -1.91 -0.17
CA GLU A 33 0.69 -3.23 -0.11
C GLU A 33 1.67 -4.27 -0.66
N PHE A 34 1.56 -5.50 -0.20
CA PHE A 34 2.24 -6.63 -0.82
C PHE A 34 1.52 -7.08 -2.10
N TYR A 35 2.28 -7.33 -3.15
CA TYR A 35 1.73 -7.81 -4.42
C TYR A 35 2.36 -9.15 -4.82
N PRO A 36 1.56 -10.16 -5.17
CA PRO A 36 0.08 -10.15 -5.14
C PRO A 36 -0.45 -10.58 -3.77
N ILE A 37 -1.49 -9.90 -3.30
CA ILE A 37 -2.23 -10.30 -2.11
C ILE A 37 -3.72 -10.01 -2.30
N SER A 38 -4.61 -10.91 -1.83
CA SER A 38 -6.03 -10.62 -1.85
C SER A 38 -6.40 -9.65 -0.72
N PRO A 39 -7.23 -8.63 -0.99
CA PRO A 39 -7.71 -7.70 0.04
C PRO A 39 -8.55 -8.37 1.13
N LYS A 40 -8.92 -9.64 0.95
CA LYS A 40 -9.65 -10.45 1.93
C LYS A 40 -8.73 -11.19 2.90
N GLN A 41 -7.44 -11.28 2.60
CA GLN A 41 -6.47 -11.92 3.48
C GLN A 41 -6.22 -11.05 4.71
N HIS A 42 -6.21 -11.69 5.90
CA HIS A 42 -6.04 -10.99 7.18
C HIS A 42 -4.71 -10.24 7.31
N ASN A 43 -3.68 -10.70 6.60
CA ASN A 43 -2.35 -10.10 6.55
C ASN A 43 -2.17 -9.07 5.41
N SER A 44 -3.23 -8.73 4.64
CA SER A 44 -3.16 -7.62 3.71
C SER A 44 -3.30 -6.28 4.45
N PHE A 45 -2.54 -5.27 4.04
CA PHE A 45 -2.71 -3.93 4.59
C PHE A 45 -4.06 -3.31 4.23
N TYR A 46 -4.61 -3.67 3.07
CA TYR A 46 -5.99 -3.30 2.74
C TYR A 46 -6.96 -3.75 3.83
N HIS A 47 -6.89 -5.03 4.23
CA HIS A 47 -7.75 -5.57 5.29
C HIS A 47 -7.50 -4.85 6.62
N TYR A 48 -6.23 -4.78 7.04
CA TYR A 48 -5.82 -4.14 8.29
C TYR A 48 -6.30 -2.69 8.38
N VAL A 49 -6.06 -1.90 7.36
CA VAL A 49 -6.44 -0.48 7.29
C VAL A 49 -7.96 -0.32 7.31
N ASN A 50 -8.66 -1.15 6.54
CA ASN A 50 -10.12 -1.09 6.51
C ASN A 50 -10.74 -1.35 7.89
N GLU A 51 -10.28 -2.39 8.59
CA GLU A 51 -10.81 -2.76 9.90
C GLU A 51 -10.43 -1.74 10.99
N ASN A 52 -9.17 -1.37 11.06
CA ASN A 52 -8.66 -0.60 12.20
C ASN A 52 -8.77 0.92 12.01
N PHE A 53 -8.63 1.42 10.79
CA PHE A 53 -8.67 2.87 10.53
C PHE A 53 -10.00 3.31 9.92
N ILE A 54 -10.46 2.70 8.85
CA ILE A 54 -11.67 3.17 8.17
C ILE A 54 -12.90 2.94 9.03
N LYS A 55 -13.11 1.71 9.48
CA LYS A 55 -14.21 1.38 10.40
C LYS A 55 -14.00 2.01 11.78
N GLY A 56 -12.77 1.96 12.29
CA GLY A 56 -12.42 2.53 13.60
C GLY A 56 -12.68 4.03 13.70
N PHE A 57 -12.42 4.79 12.64
CA PHE A 57 -12.69 6.24 12.58
C PHE A 57 -14.09 6.58 12.07
N GLY A 58 -14.85 5.59 11.59
CA GLY A 58 -16.17 5.81 10.99
C GLY A 58 -16.08 6.55 9.65
N LEU A 59 -15.01 6.34 8.89
CA LEU A 59 -14.83 6.94 7.58
C LEU A 59 -15.68 6.17 6.54
N GLY A 60 -16.37 6.92 5.69
CA GLY A 60 -17.07 6.30 4.56
C GLY A 60 -16.07 5.73 3.54
N PRO A 61 -16.39 4.59 2.87
CA PRO A 61 -15.48 3.95 1.92
C PRO A 61 -15.07 4.87 0.75
N LYS A 62 -15.90 5.83 0.37
CA LYS A 62 -15.57 6.84 -0.66
C LYS A 62 -14.44 7.80 -0.25
N ARG A 63 -14.09 7.85 1.02
CA ARG A 63 -13.02 8.69 1.56
C ARG A 63 -11.69 7.95 1.70
N ALA A 64 -11.68 6.65 1.41
CA ALA A 64 -10.47 5.83 1.41
C ALA A 64 -10.03 5.54 -0.02
N LEU A 65 -8.75 5.75 -0.28
CA LEU A 65 -8.07 5.32 -1.50
C LEU A 65 -7.18 4.14 -1.11
N PHE A 66 -7.57 2.96 -1.54
CA PHE A 66 -6.88 1.72 -1.23
C PHE A 66 -6.04 1.22 -2.39
N ILE A 67 -5.00 0.47 -2.07
CA ILE A 67 -4.27 -0.37 -3.01
C ILE A 67 -4.96 -1.74 -3.03
N ASN A 68 -5.90 -1.92 -3.95
CA ASN A 68 -6.58 -3.20 -4.14
C ASN A 68 -5.88 -3.98 -5.26
N CYS A 69 -5.13 -5.02 -4.89
CA CYS A 69 -4.40 -5.83 -5.86
C CYS A 69 -5.31 -6.56 -6.86
N ASP A 70 -6.57 -6.85 -6.49
CA ASP A 70 -7.54 -7.48 -7.39
C ASP A 70 -7.96 -6.54 -8.55
N ASP A 71 -7.75 -5.22 -8.42
CA ASP A 71 -8.03 -4.24 -9.48
C ASP A 71 -6.90 -4.14 -10.51
N ILE A 72 -5.73 -4.74 -10.23
CA ILE A 72 -4.57 -4.71 -11.11
C ILE A 72 -4.74 -5.81 -12.15
N LYS A 73 -5.04 -5.41 -13.38
CA LYS A 73 -5.15 -6.34 -14.50
C LYS A 73 -3.78 -6.66 -15.06
N LEU A 74 -3.58 -7.92 -15.45
CA LEU A 74 -2.37 -8.38 -16.11
C LEU A 74 -2.65 -8.63 -17.60
N TYR A 75 -1.59 -8.86 -18.35
CA TYR A 75 -1.65 -9.11 -19.78
C TYR A 75 -2.68 -10.20 -20.12
N ASP A 76 -3.51 -9.93 -21.12
CA ASP A 76 -4.58 -10.81 -21.61
C ASP A 76 -5.60 -11.23 -20.52
N ASN A 77 -5.77 -10.41 -19.46
CA ASN A 77 -6.58 -10.71 -18.29
C ASN A 77 -6.24 -12.04 -17.58
N LYS A 78 -5.02 -12.53 -17.76
CA LYS A 78 -4.54 -13.74 -17.10
C LYS A 78 -4.34 -13.51 -15.61
N SER A 79 -4.41 -14.61 -14.85
CA SER A 79 -4.10 -14.60 -13.42
C SER A 79 -2.60 -14.39 -13.19
N PHE A 80 -2.25 -14.00 -11.97
CA PHE A 80 -0.84 -13.86 -11.56
C PHE A 80 -0.04 -15.14 -11.80
N ASN A 81 -0.59 -16.30 -11.42
CA ASN A 81 0.09 -17.59 -11.55
C ASN A 81 0.30 -18.02 -13.02
N GLU A 82 -0.55 -17.59 -13.95
CA GLU A 82 -0.35 -17.86 -15.37
C GLU A 82 0.77 -17.00 -15.96
N ILE A 83 0.94 -15.76 -15.49
CA ILE A 83 2.00 -14.87 -15.94
C ILE A 83 3.32 -15.15 -15.22
N PHE A 84 3.27 -15.38 -13.89
CA PHE A 84 4.42 -15.57 -13.01
C PHE A 84 4.34 -16.92 -12.27
N PRO A 85 4.42 -18.06 -12.97
CA PRO A 85 4.18 -19.39 -12.36
C PRO A 85 5.20 -19.76 -11.27
N ASP A 86 6.39 -19.13 -11.28
CA ASP A 86 7.42 -19.35 -10.26
C ASP A 86 7.32 -18.34 -9.10
N PHE A 87 6.26 -17.56 -9.05
CA PHE A 87 6.07 -16.47 -8.08
C PHE A 87 7.23 -15.46 -8.03
N LYS A 88 8.01 -15.37 -9.11
CA LYS A 88 9.12 -14.43 -9.24
C LYS A 88 8.83 -13.43 -10.32
N ILE A 89 9.00 -12.18 -9.98
CA ILE A 89 8.88 -11.06 -10.92
C ILE A 89 10.27 -10.56 -11.23
N ASP A 90 10.69 -10.67 -12.47
CA ASP A 90 11.93 -10.06 -12.95
C ASP A 90 11.69 -8.60 -13.33
N LEU A 91 12.00 -7.70 -12.41
CA LEU A 91 11.82 -6.26 -12.64
C LEU A 91 12.77 -5.70 -13.70
N SER A 92 13.83 -6.42 -14.10
CA SER A 92 14.73 -5.99 -15.17
C SER A 92 14.04 -5.93 -16.54
N LEU A 93 12.92 -6.66 -16.69
CA LEU A 93 12.08 -6.62 -17.88
C LEU A 93 11.48 -5.23 -18.19
N ARG A 94 11.52 -4.30 -17.24
CA ARG A 94 11.17 -2.90 -17.53
C ARG A 94 12.16 -2.21 -18.47
N TYR A 95 13.42 -2.68 -18.47
CA TYR A 95 14.55 -1.99 -19.08
C TYR A 95 15.28 -2.81 -20.15
N ARG A 96 15.01 -4.12 -20.22
CA ARG A 96 15.57 -5.00 -21.22
C ARG A 96 14.50 -5.56 -22.17
N GLN A 97 14.93 -5.99 -23.33
CA GLN A 97 14.03 -6.66 -24.28
C GLN A 97 13.67 -8.05 -23.77
N ALA A 98 12.41 -8.45 -23.98
CA ALA A 98 11.95 -9.80 -23.69
C ALA A 98 12.50 -10.78 -24.74
N GLU A 99 13.03 -11.91 -24.29
CA GLU A 99 13.71 -12.91 -25.14
C GLU A 99 12.73 -13.97 -25.70
N ASN A 100 11.58 -14.15 -25.05
CA ASN A 100 10.60 -15.16 -25.43
C ASN A 100 9.17 -14.70 -25.12
N GLU A 101 8.18 -15.46 -25.55
CA GLU A 101 6.76 -15.14 -25.38
C GLU A 101 6.34 -15.02 -23.90
N ARG A 102 6.91 -15.85 -23.02
CA ARG A 102 6.64 -15.77 -21.58
C ARG A 102 7.14 -14.44 -21.00
N GLU A 103 8.37 -14.08 -21.29
CA GLU A 103 8.93 -12.80 -20.84
C GLU A 103 8.19 -11.61 -21.44
N ARG A 104 7.72 -11.74 -22.68
CA ARG A 104 6.88 -10.70 -23.30
C ARG A 104 5.58 -10.48 -22.53
N ALA A 105 4.90 -11.56 -22.14
CA ALA A 105 3.68 -11.47 -21.33
C ALA A 105 3.97 -10.88 -19.93
N GLN A 106 5.10 -11.25 -19.32
CA GLN A 106 5.56 -10.69 -18.04
C GLN A 106 5.89 -9.20 -18.15
N GLN A 107 6.60 -8.80 -19.19
CA GLN A 107 6.93 -7.40 -19.46
C GLN A 107 5.68 -6.55 -19.67
N GLN A 108 4.72 -7.02 -20.46
CA GLN A 108 3.45 -6.32 -20.67
C GLN A 108 2.67 -6.20 -19.34
N SER A 109 2.68 -7.24 -18.53
CA SER A 109 2.04 -7.21 -17.21
C SER A 109 2.70 -6.21 -16.27
N LEU A 110 4.03 -6.08 -16.29
CA LEU A 110 4.75 -5.06 -15.54
C LEU A 110 4.33 -3.65 -15.96
N PHE A 111 4.23 -3.39 -17.26
CA PHE A 111 3.76 -2.08 -17.75
C PHE A 111 2.32 -1.78 -17.33
N MET A 112 1.45 -2.80 -17.28
CA MET A 112 0.07 -2.63 -16.77
C MET A 112 0.04 -2.33 -15.27
N ILE A 113 0.93 -2.95 -14.48
CA ILE A 113 1.09 -2.64 -13.05
C ILE A 113 1.58 -1.19 -12.88
N ASP A 114 2.59 -0.77 -13.65
CA ASP A 114 3.15 0.58 -13.60
C ASP A 114 2.12 1.65 -14.01
N ASP A 115 1.29 1.36 -15.00
CA ASP A 115 0.18 2.22 -15.38
C ASP A 115 -0.89 2.30 -14.28
N TRP A 116 -1.20 1.19 -13.60
CA TRP A 116 -2.09 1.22 -12.43
C TRP A 116 -1.51 2.09 -11.31
N CYS A 117 -0.21 1.97 -11.02
CA CYS A 117 0.49 2.80 -10.04
C CYS A 117 0.41 4.29 -10.40
N SER A 118 0.61 4.63 -11.67
CA SER A 118 0.50 6.02 -12.15
C SER A 118 -0.92 6.57 -11.96
N ARG A 119 -1.95 5.77 -12.27
CA ARG A 119 -3.35 6.16 -12.01
C ARG A 119 -3.67 6.30 -10.52
N TYR A 120 -2.98 5.53 -9.67
CA TYR A 120 -3.11 5.68 -8.21
C TYR A 120 -2.57 7.04 -7.75
N GLU A 121 -1.41 7.44 -8.22
CA GLU A 121 -0.83 8.77 -7.99
C GLU A 121 -1.75 9.91 -8.47
N ASP A 122 -2.34 9.77 -9.64
CA ASP A 122 -3.28 10.78 -10.17
C ASP A 122 -4.51 10.94 -9.26
N LYS A 123 -4.99 9.84 -8.66
CA LYS A 123 -6.08 9.89 -7.68
C LYS A 123 -5.67 10.59 -6.39
N ILE A 124 -4.41 10.45 -5.96
CA ILE A 124 -3.85 11.17 -4.80
C ILE A 124 -3.82 12.66 -5.10
N LYS A 125 -3.22 13.06 -6.23
CA LYS A 125 -3.15 14.46 -6.69
C LYS A 125 -4.52 15.11 -6.82
N ALA A 126 -5.50 14.37 -7.35
CA ALA A 126 -6.88 14.84 -7.46
C ALA A 126 -7.56 15.10 -6.10
N LYS A 127 -7.02 14.55 -5.01
CA LYS A 127 -7.49 14.81 -3.63
C LYS A 127 -6.75 15.95 -2.93
N GLY A 128 -5.77 16.58 -3.59
CA GLY A 128 -4.97 17.70 -3.06
C GLY A 128 -3.67 17.23 -2.38
N ASP A 129 -3.14 16.11 -2.81
CA ASP A 129 -1.90 15.50 -2.29
C ASP A 129 -1.97 15.02 -0.82
N ILE A 130 -0.83 14.65 -0.25
CA ILE A 130 -0.73 14.12 1.12
C ILE A 130 -0.38 15.25 2.09
N GLY A 131 -1.34 15.63 2.94
CA GLY A 131 -1.13 16.66 3.98
C GLY A 131 -0.52 16.11 5.27
N PHE A 132 -0.70 14.82 5.57
CA PHE A 132 -0.22 14.19 6.80
C PHE A 132 0.10 12.72 6.55
N LEU A 133 1.25 12.25 7.04
CA LEU A 133 1.71 10.88 6.91
C LEU A 133 1.87 10.24 8.29
N VAL A 134 1.29 9.05 8.49
CA VAL A 134 1.60 8.15 9.60
C VAL A 134 2.27 6.92 9.02
N SER A 135 3.46 6.62 9.47
CA SER A 135 4.24 5.49 8.97
C SER A 135 4.97 4.78 10.10
N THR A 136 5.31 3.52 9.86
CA THR A 136 6.22 2.75 10.70
C THR A 136 7.67 3.05 10.31
N LEU A 137 8.57 2.95 11.29
CA LEU A 137 10.01 3.01 11.09
C LEU A 137 10.56 1.62 11.33
N GLY A 138 11.19 1.04 10.34
CA GLY A 138 11.84 -0.26 10.47
C GLY A 138 13.15 -0.18 11.27
N SER A 139 13.62 -1.31 11.77
CA SER A 139 14.88 -1.43 12.54
C SER A 139 16.12 -1.00 11.75
N ASP A 140 16.05 -1.05 10.43
CA ASP A 140 17.08 -0.60 9.48
C ASP A 140 16.94 0.87 9.05
N GLY A 141 16.00 1.61 9.68
CA GLY A 141 15.73 3.03 9.38
C GLY A 141 14.84 3.26 8.16
N ARG A 142 14.25 2.22 7.57
CA ARG A 142 13.30 2.39 6.47
C ARG A 142 12.00 3.01 6.95
N ILE A 143 11.38 3.83 6.13
CA ILE A 143 10.03 4.32 6.32
C ILE A 143 9.08 3.40 5.55
N ALA A 144 8.14 2.77 6.26
CA ALA A 144 7.26 1.73 5.71
C ALA A 144 8.10 0.61 5.04
N PHE A 145 7.81 0.26 3.79
CA PHE A 145 8.57 -0.74 3.03
C PHE A 145 9.55 -0.14 2.01
N ASN A 146 9.80 1.16 2.08
CA ASN A 146 10.84 1.79 1.25
C ASN A 146 12.22 1.39 1.75
N ILE A 147 12.91 0.58 0.96
CA ILE A 147 14.27 0.12 1.28
C ILE A 147 15.28 1.27 1.20
N SER A 148 16.38 1.12 1.91
CA SER A 148 17.49 2.08 1.83
C SER A 148 17.96 2.29 0.38
N GLY A 149 18.18 3.54 -0.02
CA GLY A 149 18.54 3.92 -1.38
C GLY A 149 17.36 4.15 -2.33
N THR A 150 16.12 4.00 -1.88
CA THR A 150 14.96 4.44 -2.67
C THR A 150 15.03 5.94 -2.91
N SER A 151 14.85 6.34 -4.17
CA SER A 151 14.87 7.77 -4.54
C SER A 151 13.74 8.52 -3.87
N HIS A 152 14.00 9.71 -3.34
CA HIS A 152 12.97 10.61 -2.80
C HIS A 152 11.99 11.13 -3.87
N HIS A 153 12.31 10.95 -5.14
CA HIS A 153 11.46 11.31 -6.28
C HIS A 153 10.71 10.12 -6.89
N SER A 154 10.80 8.94 -6.27
CA SER A 154 10.04 7.79 -6.74
C SER A 154 8.55 7.99 -6.50
N ASN A 155 7.76 7.64 -7.49
CA ASN A 155 6.31 7.53 -7.39
C ASN A 155 5.92 6.15 -6.85
N THR A 156 4.61 5.91 -6.72
CA THR A 156 4.08 4.56 -6.44
C THR A 156 4.55 3.60 -7.53
N GLU A 157 5.19 2.53 -7.15
CA GLU A 157 5.75 1.53 -8.08
C GLU A 157 5.88 0.16 -7.43
N LEU A 158 5.87 -0.89 -8.25
CA LEU A 158 6.21 -2.23 -7.79
C LEU A 158 7.72 -2.35 -7.58
N ARG A 159 8.12 -2.69 -6.36
CA ARG A 159 9.52 -2.90 -5.99
C ARG A 159 9.73 -4.25 -5.33
N GLN A 160 10.94 -4.76 -5.44
CA GLN A 160 11.37 -5.90 -4.66
C GLN A 160 11.75 -5.44 -3.25
N THR A 161 11.24 -6.14 -2.23
CA THR A 161 11.63 -5.91 -0.84
C THR A 161 12.95 -6.61 -0.53
N ASN A 162 13.71 -6.09 0.43
CA ASN A 162 14.91 -6.74 0.94
C ASN A 162 14.55 -7.87 1.93
N PHE A 163 15.54 -8.70 2.27
CA PHE A 163 15.36 -9.84 3.17
C PHE A 163 14.82 -9.42 4.54
N ALA A 164 15.31 -8.32 5.11
CA ALA A 164 14.84 -7.83 6.41
C ALA A 164 13.35 -7.48 6.39
N THR A 165 12.89 -6.79 5.34
CA THR A 165 11.47 -6.47 5.16
C THR A 165 10.62 -7.72 4.99
N GLN A 166 11.09 -8.73 4.25
CA GLN A 166 10.39 -10.00 4.07
C GLN A 166 10.30 -10.78 5.39
N ALA A 167 11.36 -10.79 6.19
CA ALA A 167 11.39 -11.45 7.49
C ALA A 167 10.43 -10.77 8.49
N ASP A 168 10.44 -9.44 8.55
CA ASP A 168 9.51 -8.68 9.40
C ASP A 168 8.04 -8.95 9.01
N ALA A 169 7.74 -8.96 7.71
CA ALA A 169 6.41 -9.23 7.21
C ALA A 169 5.92 -10.67 7.48
N ALA A 170 6.84 -11.62 7.53
CA ALA A 170 6.52 -13.02 7.83
C ALA A 170 6.32 -13.27 9.34
N SER A 171 6.76 -12.36 10.21
CA SER A 171 6.67 -12.48 11.67
C SER A 171 5.52 -11.69 12.29
N SER A 172 4.81 -10.89 11.50
CA SER A 172 3.64 -10.09 11.90
C SER A 172 2.34 -10.80 11.49
#